data_1b46f52220c728f3f7f9e57c79d48463
#
_entry.id   1b46f52220c728f3f7f9e57c79d48463
#
_cell.length_a   1.000
_cell.length_b   1.000
_cell.length_c   1.000
_cell.angle_alpha   90.00
_cell.angle_beta   90.00
_cell.angle_gamma   90.00
#
_symmetry.space_group_name_H-M   'P 1'
#
loop_
_entity.id
_entity.type
_entity.pdbx_description
1 polymer ?
#
loop_
_entity_poly.entity_id
_entity_poly.type
_entity_poly.pdbx_seq_one_letter_code
_entity_poly.pdbx_strand_id
1 'polypeptide(L)'
;MKIQNTEWGYIEWKHTYDENNPKQAMNIYIAVTMPGKKHFNHVHYGQEQMIYILEGEGLYIINGVWKPFYQGMIFYIESGSTHETINTGDREIKELIVSNNVDDVGESEVIDINPNNYLKKTLINYSESTLNLYAAVESIRGQFIDPFKIPLIIYDDSWNIVLKNPYFPLFCFEKCNPMKFPQNCDCMNQKSSNQFVCEYGITIYNIPILYKSNSIGVIRGGYVLLSDLNLDTEHNNLYDIPEGAARSIKRLLKQISKNIINFCSFNDIRKDLQEKEKTIARTYHYGEQLEMNLKVAQDMVTNLRINHHFLFNTLNSMASIALDDGSYDLYSAIIDLSRMFRYTMRSDLRFVELESEILYIKNYLNL
;
A
#
# COMPACT_ATOMS: atom_id res chain seq x y z
N MET A 1 25.94 -26.98 16.59
CA MET A 1 26.95 -26.03 16.12
C MET A 1 27.25 -26.40 14.67
N LYS A 2 26.97 -25.52 13.72
CA LYS A 2 27.18 -25.81 12.29
C LYS A 2 28.48 -25.12 11.88
N ILE A 3 29.44 -25.90 11.34
CA ILE A 3 30.70 -25.39 10.80
C ILE A 3 30.55 -25.46 9.26
N GLN A 4 30.92 -24.39 8.60
CA GLN A 4 30.98 -24.28 7.15
C GLN A 4 32.44 -24.05 6.76
N ASN A 5 33.08 -25.01 6.08
CA ASN A 5 34.43 -24.88 5.58
C ASN A 5 34.46 -24.00 4.32
N THR A 6 35.57 -23.23 4.17
CA THR A 6 35.82 -22.34 3.03
C THR A 6 37.29 -22.51 2.61
N GLU A 7 37.69 -21.97 1.47
CA GLU A 7 39.09 -22.00 0.97
C GLU A 7 40.03 -21.14 1.81
N TRP A 8 39.48 -20.18 2.56
CA TRP A 8 40.25 -19.26 3.40
C TRP A 8 40.23 -19.63 4.88
N GLY A 9 39.41 -20.63 5.30
CA GLY A 9 39.25 -21.06 6.66
C GLY A 9 37.91 -21.71 6.91
N TYR A 10 37.14 -21.21 7.89
CA TYR A 10 35.81 -21.73 8.18
C TYR A 10 34.94 -20.70 8.89
N ILE A 11 33.62 -20.92 8.82
CA ILE A 11 32.59 -20.15 9.53
C ILE A 11 31.93 -21.04 10.58
N GLU A 12 31.89 -20.59 11.80
CA GLU A 12 31.23 -21.26 12.92
C GLU A 12 29.92 -20.53 13.25
N TRP A 13 28.80 -21.09 12.84
CA TRP A 13 27.47 -20.51 13.08
C TRP A 13 27.07 -20.69 14.53
N LYS A 14 26.84 -19.58 15.25
CA LYS A 14 26.36 -19.54 16.63
C LYS A 14 24.86 -19.38 16.69
N HIS A 15 24.30 -18.54 15.82
CA HIS A 15 22.87 -18.33 15.66
C HIS A 15 22.58 -17.99 14.19
N THR A 16 21.55 -18.61 13.64
CA THR A 16 21.07 -18.32 12.28
C THR A 16 19.66 -17.80 12.35
N TYR A 17 19.38 -16.81 11.54
CA TYR A 17 18.03 -16.30 11.34
C TYR A 17 17.08 -17.45 10.94
N ASP A 18 15.89 -17.44 11.55
CA ASP A 18 14.80 -18.36 11.20
C ASP A 18 13.72 -17.56 10.41
N GLU A 19 13.50 -17.93 9.14
CA GLU A 19 12.50 -17.31 8.27
C GLU A 19 11.07 -17.43 8.82
N ASN A 20 10.82 -18.40 9.68
CA ASN A 20 9.51 -18.62 10.30
C ASN A 20 9.31 -17.79 11.58
N ASN A 21 10.37 -17.15 12.08
CA ASN A 21 10.31 -16.31 13.27
C ASN A 21 10.89 -14.91 13.01
N PRO A 22 10.08 -13.96 12.51
CA PRO A 22 10.54 -12.63 12.15
C PRO A 22 11.10 -11.80 13.32
N LYS A 23 10.89 -12.24 14.57
CA LYS A 23 11.48 -11.60 15.76
C LYS A 23 12.95 -11.92 15.97
N GLN A 24 13.52 -12.86 15.23
CA GLN A 24 14.93 -13.27 15.30
C GLN A 24 15.65 -12.87 14.00
N ALA A 25 15.81 -11.57 13.78
CA ALA A 25 16.34 -11.02 12.53
C ALA A 25 17.88 -11.01 12.43
N MET A 26 18.60 -11.58 13.38
CA MET A 26 20.07 -11.53 13.44
C MET A 26 20.72 -12.87 13.12
N ASN A 27 21.86 -12.80 12.44
CA ASN A 27 22.80 -13.93 12.34
C ASN A 27 24.02 -13.61 13.22
N ILE A 28 24.53 -14.62 13.92
CA ILE A 28 25.73 -14.50 14.74
C ILE A 28 26.66 -15.66 14.39
N TYR A 29 27.88 -15.35 13.97
CA TYR A 29 28.85 -16.35 13.60
C TYR A 29 30.29 -15.89 13.85
N ILE A 30 31.20 -16.84 13.94
CA ILE A 30 32.64 -16.58 14.00
C ILE A 30 33.23 -16.98 12.65
N ALA A 31 33.83 -16.04 11.94
CA ALA A 31 34.66 -16.30 10.79
C ALA A 31 36.09 -16.47 11.20
N VAL A 32 36.74 -17.53 10.71
CA VAL A 32 38.15 -17.84 11.01
C VAL A 32 38.94 -17.84 9.71
N THR A 33 39.87 -16.87 9.57
CA THR A 33 40.75 -16.76 8.41
C THR A 33 42.14 -17.28 8.75
N MET A 34 42.58 -18.32 8.03
CA MET A 34 43.88 -18.96 8.23
C MET A 34 45.07 -18.04 7.86
N PRO A 35 46.27 -18.24 8.45
CA PRO A 35 47.44 -17.46 8.10
C PRO A 35 47.75 -17.43 6.61
N GLY A 36 48.03 -16.26 6.07
CA GLY A 36 48.33 -16.06 4.65
C GLY A 36 47.15 -16.23 3.70
N LYS A 37 45.93 -16.44 4.23
CA LYS A 37 44.71 -16.54 3.47
C LYS A 37 43.95 -15.21 3.45
N LYS A 38 43.04 -15.11 2.52
CA LYS A 38 42.11 -13.94 2.43
C LYS A 38 40.68 -14.39 2.24
N HIS A 39 39.79 -13.77 2.95
CA HIS A 39 38.37 -13.82 2.70
C HIS A 39 38.11 -12.82 1.58
N PHE A 40 37.84 -13.30 0.39
CA PHE A 40 37.77 -12.51 -0.85
C PHE A 40 36.78 -11.37 -0.78
N ASN A 41 37.01 -10.36 -1.59
CA ASN A 41 36.15 -9.21 -1.70
C ASN A 41 34.72 -9.62 -2.07
N HIS A 42 33.78 -9.27 -1.19
CA HIS A 42 32.36 -9.58 -1.36
C HIS A 42 31.48 -8.46 -0.84
N VAL A 43 30.19 -8.54 -1.11
CA VAL A 43 29.21 -7.51 -0.75
C VAL A 43 27.99 -8.18 -0.09
N HIS A 44 27.48 -7.56 0.96
CA HIS A 44 26.22 -7.97 1.58
C HIS A 44 25.11 -6.98 1.25
N TYR A 45 24.15 -7.41 0.44
CA TYR A 45 23.00 -6.61 0.11
C TYR A 45 21.86 -6.84 1.10
N GLY A 46 21.27 -5.74 1.61
CA GLY A 46 20.17 -5.82 2.59
C GLY A 46 20.59 -6.35 3.97
N GLN A 47 21.89 -6.37 4.24
CA GLN A 47 22.45 -6.74 5.54
C GLN A 47 23.50 -5.74 5.96
N GLU A 48 23.43 -5.32 7.21
CA GLU A 48 24.50 -4.60 7.88
C GLU A 48 25.26 -5.57 8.77
N GLN A 49 26.54 -5.34 8.92
CA GLN A 49 27.39 -6.19 9.76
C GLN A 49 28.17 -5.36 10.77
N MET A 50 28.18 -5.86 11.99
CA MET A 50 29.13 -5.44 13.01
C MET A 50 30.14 -6.55 13.20
N ILE A 51 31.42 -6.25 13.03
CA ILE A 51 32.51 -7.20 13.11
C ILE A 51 33.40 -6.81 14.31
N TYR A 52 33.56 -7.73 15.24
CA TYR A 52 34.49 -7.58 16.37
C TYR A 52 35.66 -8.55 16.23
N ILE A 53 36.86 -8.04 16.25
CA ILE A 53 38.09 -8.85 16.15
C ILE A 53 38.36 -9.54 17.49
N LEU A 54 38.10 -10.85 17.55
CA LEU A 54 38.34 -11.66 18.73
C LEU A 54 39.83 -11.98 18.91
N GLU A 55 40.51 -12.34 17.81
CA GLU A 55 41.93 -12.75 17.82
C GLU A 55 42.55 -12.40 16.47
N GLY A 56 43.86 -12.12 16.49
CA GLY A 56 44.68 -11.90 15.29
C GLY A 56 44.76 -10.43 14.84
N GLU A 57 45.52 -10.25 13.77
CA GLU A 57 45.74 -8.95 13.13
C GLU A 57 45.79 -9.13 11.59
N GLY A 58 45.46 -8.08 10.86
CA GLY A 58 45.41 -8.15 9.41
C GLY A 58 45.03 -6.83 8.73
N LEU A 59 44.53 -6.95 7.51
CA LEU A 59 44.08 -5.81 6.72
C LEU A 59 42.66 -6.02 6.25
N TYR A 60 41.82 -5.03 6.43
CA TYR A 60 40.53 -4.87 5.75
C TYR A 60 40.71 -4.00 4.53
N ILE A 61 39.99 -4.36 3.47
CA ILE A 61 39.71 -3.48 2.33
C ILE A 61 38.19 -3.25 2.32
N ILE A 62 37.76 -2.04 2.71
CA ILE A 62 36.33 -1.67 2.76
C ILE A 62 36.11 -0.58 1.71
N ASN A 63 35.26 -0.84 0.71
CA ASN A 63 35.01 0.06 -0.43
C ASN A 63 36.30 0.55 -1.10
N GLY A 64 37.29 -0.36 -1.24
CA GLY A 64 38.62 -0.05 -1.81
C GLY A 64 39.59 0.66 -0.86
N VAL A 65 39.22 0.97 0.38
CA VAL A 65 40.06 1.64 1.36
C VAL A 65 40.70 0.61 2.29
N TRP A 66 42.02 0.61 2.37
CA TRP A 66 42.83 -0.26 3.21
C TRP A 66 42.83 0.20 4.68
N LYS A 67 42.48 -0.67 5.61
CA LYS A 67 42.44 -0.41 7.04
C LYS A 67 43.13 -1.53 7.80
N PRO A 68 44.25 -1.29 8.47
CA PRO A 68 44.83 -2.28 9.35
C PRO A 68 43.93 -2.52 10.58
N PHE A 69 43.88 -3.75 11.04
CA PHE A 69 43.15 -4.09 12.25
C PHE A 69 43.92 -5.04 13.15
N TYR A 70 43.54 -5.05 14.42
CA TYR A 70 44.07 -5.91 15.46
C TYR A 70 42.96 -6.27 16.48
N GLN A 71 43.24 -7.22 17.33
CA GLN A 71 42.34 -7.71 18.38
C GLN A 71 41.69 -6.55 19.16
N GLY A 72 40.38 -6.63 19.40
CA GLY A 72 39.56 -5.64 20.12
C GLY A 72 38.96 -4.53 19.25
N MET A 73 39.34 -4.44 17.98
CA MET A 73 38.73 -3.45 17.07
C MET A 73 37.32 -3.88 16.63
N ILE A 74 36.50 -2.87 16.35
CA ILE A 74 35.14 -3.03 15.82
C ILE A 74 35.06 -2.34 14.47
N PHE A 75 34.42 -3.02 13.52
CA PHE A 75 34.09 -2.47 12.21
C PHE A 75 32.59 -2.57 11.98
N TYR A 76 32.04 -1.54 11.36
CA TYR A 76 30.67 -1.53 10.87
C TYR A 76 30.71 -1.52 9.35
N ILE A 77 30.02 -2.48 8.74
CA ILE A 77 29.92 -2.65 7.30
C ILE A 77 28.48 -2.35 6.90
N GLU A 78 28.29 -1.25 6.20
CA GLU A 78 26.99 -0.85 5.70
C GLU A 78 26.50 -1.79 4.59
N SER A 79 25.20 -1.92 4.47
CA SER A 79 24.59 -2.66 3.37
C SER A 79 25.07 -2.12 2.01
N GLY A 80 25.45 -3.04 1.13
CA GLY A 80 25.99 -2.72 -0.19
C GLY A 80 27.46 -2.27 -0.22
N SER A 81 28.15 -2.28 0.94
CA SER A 81 29.59 -2.06 0.99
C SER A 81 30.36 -3.33 0.62
N THR A 82 31.42 -3.17 -0.16
CA THR A 82 32.36 -4.24 -0.45
C THR A 82 33.38 -4.35 0.69
N HIS A 83 33.74 -5.56 1.09
CA HIS A 83 34.81 -5.77 2.06
C HIS A 83 35.58 -7.06 1.79
N GLU A 84 36.83 -7.07 2.21
CA GLU A 84 37.78 -8.18 2.10
C GLU A 84 38.62 -8.22 3.37
N THR A 85 38.83 -9.41 3.92
CA THR A 85 39.76 -9.64 5.07
C THR A 85 41.01 -10.33 4.57
N ILE A 86 42.17 -9.80 4.89
CA ILE A 86 43.47 -10.38 4.57
C ILE A 86 44.22 -10.69 5.85
N ASN A 87 44.51 -11.97 6.06
CA ASN A 87 45.37 -12.38 7.17
C ASN A 87 46.84 -12.21 6.78
N THR A 88 47.44 -11.17 7.30
CA THR A 88 48.87 -10.87 7.10
C THR A 88 49.77 -11.39 8.19
N GLY A 89 49.19 -12.01 9.24
CA GLY A 89 49.88 -12.55 10.41
C GLY A 89 50.25 -14.04 10.27
N ASP A 90 50.81 -14.57 11.33
CA ASP A 90 51.20 -16.00 11.48
C ASP A 90 50.17 -16.81 12.28
N ARG A 91 49.11 -16.20 12.75
CA ARG A 91 48.03 -16.80 13.52
C ARG A 91 46.70 -16.66 12.82
N GLU A 92 45.72 -17.46 13.23
CA GLU A 92 44.36 -17.35 12.79
C GLU A 92 43.76 -15.98 13.17
N ILE A 93 43.00 -15.39 12.28
CA ILE A 93 42.12 -14.28 12.61
C ILE A 93 40.75 -14.86 12.96
N LYS A 94 40.21 -14.46 14.13
CA LYS A 94 38.85 -14.79 14.53
C LYS A 94 38.01 -13.52 14.64
N GLU A 95 36.94 -13.47 13.88
CA GLU A 95 36.04 -12.35 13.78
C GLU A 95 34.63 -12.77 14.25
N LEU A 96 34.13 -12.16 15.34
CA LEU A 96 32.74 -12.30 15.71
C LEU A 96 31.92 -11.36 14.82
N ILE A 97 31.05 -11.92 14.04
CA ILE A 97 30.21 -11.16 13.10
C ILE A 97 28.76 -11.28 13.56
N VAL A 98 28.14 -10.12 13.75
CA VAL A 98 26.70 -9.95 13.97
C VAL A 98 26.15 -9.26 12.72
N SER A 99 25.28 -9.93 12.00
CA SER A 99 24.60 -9.34 10.85
C SER A 99 23.11 -9.21 11.10
N ASN A 100 22.59 -8.05 10.81
CA ASN A 100 21.16 -7.74 10.87
C ASN A 100 20.63 -7.51 9.47
N ASN A 101 19.42 -7.98 9.19
CA ASN A 101 18.73 -7.59 7.96
C ASN A 101 18.14 -6.18 8.16
N VAL A 102 18.33 -5.29 7.20
CA VAL A 102 17.76 -3.93 7.21
C VAL A 102 16.25 -4.05 6.90
N ASP A 103 15.49 -4.61 7.86
CA ASP A 103 14.02 -4.74 7.73
C ASP A 103 13.27 -3.65 8.50
N ASP A 104 13.95 -2.92 9.38
CA ASP A 104 13.38 -1.84 10.19
C ASP A 104 13.95 -0.48 9.79
N VAL A 105 13.48 0.04 8.68
CA VAL A 105 13.40 1.50 8.58
C VAL A 105 12.14 1.88 9.36
N GLY A 106 12.34 2.39 10.58
CA GLY A 106 11.28 2.83 11.48
C GLY A 106 10.22 3.66 10.76
N GLU A 107 9.04 3.70 11.33
CA GLU A 107 7.90 4.51 10.88
C GLU A 107 8.38 5.91 10.47
N SER A 108 8.74 6.05 9.19
CA SER A 108 9.08 7.33 8.61
C SER A 108 7.79 8.07 8.32
N GLU A 109 7.75 9.32 8.75
CA GLU A 109 6.69 10.29 8.48
C GLU A 109 6.08 10.08 7.09
N VAL A 110 4.76 9.99 7.06
CA VAL A 110 3.97 9.91 5.83
C VAL A 110 4.28 11.19 5.02
N ILE A 111 5.18 11.07 4.07
CA ILE A 111 5.40 12.13 3.09
C ILE A 111 4.13 12.18 2.23
N ASP A 112 3.43 13.30 2.31
CA ASP A 112 2.22 13.57 1.50
C ASP A 112 2.63 13.69 0.01
N ILE A 113 2.77 12.54 -0.64
CA ILE A 113 3.10 12.44 -2.06
C ILE A 113 1.78 12.54 -2.82
N ASN A 114 1.48 13.72 -3.34
CA ASN A 114 0.36 13.92 -4.22
C ASN A 114 0.62 13.18 -5.56
N PRO A 115 -0.05 12.03 -5.83
CA PRO A 115 0.20 11.22 -7.02
C PRO A 115 -0.15 11.93 -8.33
N ASN A 116 -0.92 13.02 -8.28
CA ASN A 116 -1.31 13.78 -9.48
C ASN A 116 -0.16 14.54 -10.14
N ASN A 117 0.95 14.78 -9.42
CA ASN A 117 2.08 15.52 -9.99
C ASN A 117 2.98 14.66 -10.89
N TYR A 118 2.98 13.32 -10.72
CA TYR A 118 3.82 12.40 -11.49
C TYR A 118 3.16 11.90 -12.78
N LEU A 119 1.82 11.90 -12.83
CA LEU A 119 1.04 11.33 -13.93
C LEU A 119 0.98 12.21 -15.19
N LYS A 120 1.45 13.45 -15.14
CA LYS A 120 1.27 14.40 -16.26
C LYS A 120 2.24 14.23 -17.44
N LYS A 121 3.25 13.38 -17.37
CA LYS A 121 4.31 13.39 -18.41
C LYS A 121 4.28 12.28 -19.47
N THR A 122 3.56 11.17 -19.27
CA THR A 122 3.63 10.04 -20.26
C THR A 122 2.37 9.15 -20.24
N LEU A 123 1.18 9.71 -20.41
CA LEU A 123 -0.07 8.93 -20.44
C LEU A 123 -0.59 8.77 -21.84
N ILE A 124 -0.15 7.72 -22.55
CA ILE A 124 -0.83 7.19 -23.71
C ILE A 124 -0.93 5.66 -23.51
N ASN A 125 -2.15 5.15 -23.23
CA ASN A 125 -2.57 3.75 -23.31
C ASN A 125 -2.02 2.73 -22.28
N TYR A 126 -1.98 3.04 -20.98
CA TYR A 126 -1.75 2.02 -19.95
C TYR A 126 -3.04 1.62 -19.22
N SER A 127 -3.13 0.33 -18.80
CA SER A 127 -4.22 -0.12 -17.94
C SER A 127 -4.14 0.54 -16.56
N GLU A 128 -5.26 0.63 -15.83
CA GLU A 128 -5.28 1.23 -14.48
C GLU A 128 -4.33 0.51 -13.53
N SER A 129 -4.18 -0.82 -13.65
CA SER A 129 -3.25 -1.63 -12.87
C SER A 129 -1.79 -1.27 -13.15
N THR A 130 -1.44 -1.01 -14.39
CA THR A 130 -0.09 -0.60 -14.82
C THR A 130 0.25 0.79 -14.28
N LEU A 131 -0.67 1.74 -14.34
CA LEU A 131 -0.51 3.08 -13.76
C LEU A 131 -0.28 3.04 -12.24
N ASN A 132 -1.01 2.18 -11.54
CA ASN A 132 -0.84 1.98 -10.10
C ASN A 132 0.55 1.36 -9.79
N LEU A 133 1.05 0.44 -10.62
CA LEU A 133 2.39 -0.14 -10.46
C LEU A 133 3.49 0.92 -10.63
N TYR A 134 3.43 1.76 -11.67
CA TYR A 134 4.40 2.84 -11.88
C TYR A 134 4.43 3.82 -10.71
N ALA A 135 3.27 4.24 -10.23
CA ALA A 135 3.15 5.13 -9.08
C ALA A 135 3.70 4.50 -7.80
N ALA A 136 3.43 3.21 -7.58
CA ALA A 136 3.93 2.47 -6.43
C ALA A 136 5.45 2.35 -6.45
N VAL A 137 6.02 1.95 -7.58
CA VAL A 137 7.48 1.80 -7.74
C VAL A 137 8.20 3.12 -7.50
N GLU A 138 7.72 4.20 -8.09
CA GLU A 138 8.35 5.52 -7.92
C GLU A 138 8.24 6.03 -6.50
N SER A 139 7.13 5.77 -5.82
CA SER A 139 6.91 6.17 -4.43
C SER A 139 7.86 5.48 -3.44
N ILE A 140 8.13 4.18 -3.65
CA ILE A 140 8.99 3.41 -2.73
C ILE A 140 10.46 3.41 -3.14
N ARG A 141 10.81 3.93 -4.33
CA ARG A 141 12.13 3.84 -4.93
C ARG A 141 13.23 4.33 -4.02
N GLY A 142 13.10 5.56 -3.51
CA GLY A 142 14.14 6.21 -2.70
C GLY A 142 14.41 5.55 -1.36
N GLN A 143 13.38 4.89 -0.77
CA GLN A 143 13.48 4.27 0.55
C GLN A 143 13.77 2.76 0.50
N PHE A 144 13.22 2.05 -0.50
CA PHE A 144 13.19 0.59 -0.53
C PHE A 144 13.86 -0.04 -1.76
N ILE A 145 14.38 0.74 -2.70
CA ILE A 145 15.03 0.19 -3.90
C ILE A 145 16.46 0.71 -4.02
N ASP A 146 16.62 2.03 -4.12
CA ASP A 146 17.94 2.63 -4.38
C ASP A 146 18.98 2.41 -3.26
N PRO A 147 18.61 2.38 -1.96
CA PRO A 147 19.59 2.17 -0.89
C PRO A 147 20.31 0.81 -0.94
N PHE A 148 19.64 -0.21 -1.45
CA PHE A 148 20.17 -1.58 -1.40
C PHE A 148 21.19 -1.90 -2.49
N LYS A 149 21.29 -1.08 -3.53
CA LYS A 149 22.26 -1.22 -4.63
C LYS A 149 22.27 -2.61 -5.28
N ILE A 150 21.14 -3.35 -5.21
CA ILE A 150 20.99 -4.67 -5.80
C ILE A 150 20.62 -4.51 -7.26
N PRO A 151 21.25 -5.26 -8.20
CA PRO A 151 20.81 -5.30 -9.58
C PRO A 151 19.36 -5.76 -9.68
N LEU A 152 18.47 -4.92 -10.19
CA LEU A 152 17.08 -5.31 -10.40
C LEU A 152 16.42 -4.55 -11.56
N ILE A 153 15.43 -5.21 -12.15
CA ILE A 153 14.51 -4.64 -13.13
C ILE A 153 13.09 -4.99 -12.68
N ILE A 154 12.20 -4.02 -12.72
CA ILE A 154 10.77 -4.24 -12.51
C ILE A 154 10.08 -4.15 -13.86
N TYR A 155 9.30 -5.16 -14.18
CA TYR A 155 8.47 -5.25 -15.38
C TYR A 155 7.00 -5.16 -15.02
N ASP A 156 6.19 -4.62 -15.92
CA ASP A 156 4.74 -4.75 -15.86
C ASP A 156 4.27 -6.14 -16.34
N ASP A 157 2.97 -6.38 -16.36
CA ASP A 157 2.34 -7.62 -16.85
C ASP A 157 2.60 -7.91 -18.34
N SER A 158 2.85 -6.87 -19.10
CA SER A 158 3.18 -6.93 -20.53
C SER A 158 4.70 -7.01 -20.80
N TRP A 159 5.52 -7.14 -19.75
CA TRP A 159 6.99 -7.17 -19.81
C TRP A 159 7.64 -5.86 -20.29
N ASN A 160 6.97 -4.73 -20.17
CA ASN A 160 7.61 -3.44 -20.35
C ASN A 160 8.39 -3.09 -19.07
N ILE A 161 9.52 -2.41 -19.27
CA ILE A 161 10.37 -1.98 -18.15
C ILE A 161 9.72 -0.81 -17.44
N VAL A 162 9.36 -1.02 -16.16
CA VAL A 162 8.87 0.03 -15.23
C VAL A 162 10.04 0.74 -14.58
N LEU A 163 11.02 -0.04 -14.06
CA LEU A 163 12.23 0.46 -13.45
C LEU A 163 13.41 -0.44 -13.81
N LYS A 164 14.55 0.15 -14.11
CA LYS A 164 15.85 -0.51 -14.20
C LYS A 164 16.85 0.33 -13.42
N ASN A 165 17.50 -0.27 -12.42
CA ASN A 165 18.54 0.42 -11.68
C ASN A 165 19.93 0.27 -12.36
N PRO A 166 20.95 1.08 -11.99
CA PRO A 166 22.26 1.08 -12.66
C PRO A 166 23.22 0.00 -12.16
N TYR A 167 22.86 -0.81 -11.17
CA TYR A 167 23.82 -1.68 -10.43
C TYR A 167 24.08 -3.03 -11.07
N PHE A 168 23.89 -3.16 -12.37
CA PHE A 168 24.15 -4.42 -13.08
C PHE A 168 25.63 -4.71 -13.20
N PRO A 169 26.05 -6.00 -13.08
CA PRO A 169 27.43 -6.40 -13.31
C PRO A 169 27.87 -6.03 -14.74
N LEU A 170 29.08 -5.46 -14.87
CA LEU A 170 29.66 -5.14 -16.20
C LEU A 170 29.71 -6.36 -17.11
N PHE A 171 29.98 -7.52 -16.54
CA PHE A 171 29.95 -8.80 -17.23
C PHE A 171 28.64 -9.04 -18.00
N CYS A 172 27.49 -8.72 -17.42
CA CYS A 172 26.21 -8.88 -18.10
C CYS A 172 26.10 -7.96 -19.35
N PHE A 173 26.68 -6.77 -19.29
CA PHE A 173 26.72 -5.86 -20.43
C PHE A 173 27.67 -6.36 -21.54
N GLU A 174 28.83 -6.88 -21.16
CA GLU A 174 29.83 -7.36 -22.11
C GLU A 174 29.39 -8.63 -22.86
N LYS A 175 28.82 -9.60 -22.13
CA LYS A 175 28.41 -10.89 -22.70
C LYS A 175 27.05 -10.85 -23.40
N CYS A 176 26.10 -10.12 -22.87
CA CYS A 176 24.71 -10.07 -23.36
C CYS A 176 24.42 -8.93 -24.32
N ASN A 177 25.42 -8.28 -24.93
CA ASN A 177 25.32 -7.12 -25.81
C ASN A 177 24.78 -5.85 -25.10
N PRO A 178 25.65 -4.88 -24.76
CA PRO A 178 25.32 -3.73 -23.92
C PRO A 178 24.23 -2.82 -24.48
N MET A 179 24.06 -2.77 -25.81
CA MET A 179 23.01 -1.94 -26.43
C MET A 179 21.61 -2.54 -26.35
N LYS A 180 21.49 -3.83 -26.09
CA LYS A 180 20.20 -4.55 -26.08
C LYS A 180 19.88 -5.23 -24.76
N PHE A 181 20.79 -5.17 -23.77
CA PHE A 181 20.50 -5.67 -22.43
C PHE A 181 19.37 -4.87 -21.77
N PRO A 182 18.35 -5.49 -21.18
CA PRO A 182 18.20 -6.92 -20.89
C PRO A 182 17.47 -7.72 -21.99
N GLN A 183 17.01 -7.12 -23.08
CA GLN A 183 16.11 -7.77 -24.05
C GLN A 183 16.72 -8.96 -24.77
N ASN A 184 18.03 -8.98 -24.94
CA ASN A 184 18.75 -10.06 -25.61
C ASN A 184 19.40 -11.08 -24.68
N CYS A 185 19.17 -10.94 -23.38
CA CYS A 185 19.65 -11.93 -22.43
C CYS A 185 18.77 -13.19 -22.49
N ASP A 186 19.38 -14.39 -22.52
CA ASP A 186 18.65 -15.68 -22.45
C ASP A 186 17.76 -15.77 -21.22
N CYS A 187 18.07 -15.00 -20.17
CA CYS A 187 17.21 -14.84 -19.05
C CYS A 187 15.81 -14.31 -19.40
N MET A 188 15.61 -13.64 -20.50
CA MET A 188 14.26 -13.19 -20.94
C MET A 188 13.35 -14.34 -21.35
N ASN A 189 13.90 -15.49 -21.71
CA ASN A 189 13.14 -16.69 -22.05
C ASN A 189 12.62 -17.43 -20.81
N GLN A 190 13.20 -17.19 -19.63
CA GLN A 190 12.86 -17.83 -18.35
C GLN A 190 11.81 -17.01 -17.55
N LYS A 191 10.65 -16.75 -18.16
CA LYS A 191 9.61 -15.91 -17.55
C LYS A 191 8.86 -16.57 -16.39
N SER A 192 8.72 -17.90 -16.40
CA SER A 192 7.90 -18.66 -15.46
C SER A 192 8.64 -19.17 -14.23
N SER A 193 9.97 -19.17 -14.24
CA SER A 193 10.78 -19.69 -13.15
C SER A 193 11.01 -18.63 -12.06
N ASN A 194 10.78 -18.99 -10.81
CA ASN A 194 11.06 -18.09 -9.65
C ASN A 194 12.56 -17.87 -9.41
N GLN A 195 13.39 -18.78 -9.93
CA GLN A 195 14.84 -18.71 -9.85
C GLN A 195 15.42 -19.50 -11.02
N PHE A 196 16.43 -18.97 -11.67
CA PHE A 196 17.15 -19.66 -12.71
C PHE A 196 18.61 -19.24 -12.73
N VAL A 197 19.44 -20.08 -13.35
CA VAL A 197 20.85 -19.80 -13.57
C VAL A 197 21.03 -19.64 -15.08
N CYS A 198 21.65 -18.54 -15.53
CA CYS A 198 21.90 -18.32 -16.94
C CYS A 198 23.08 -19.19 -17.42
N GLU A 199 23.34 -19.23 -18.73
CA GLU A 199 24.43 -19.99 -19.33
C GLU A 199 25.83 -19.67 -18.78
N TYR A 200 26.01 -18.49 -18.21
CA TYR A 200 27.23 -18.02 -17.56
C TYR A 200 27.26 -18.26 -16.05
N GLY A 201 26.37 -19.06 -15.50
CA GLY A 201 26.34 -19.39 -14.06
C GLY A 201 25.71 -18.33 -13.17
N ILE A 202 25.21 -17.22 -13.72
CA ILE A 202 24.63 -16.15 -12.93
C ILE A 202 23.23 -16.54 -12.44
N THR A 203 23.03 -16.49 -11.14
CA THR A 203 21.73 -16.73 -10.52
C THR A 203 20.86 -15.47 -10.54
N ILE A 204 19.64 -15.62 -10.99
CA ILE A 204 18.65 -14.56 -11.15
C ILE A 204 17.34 -15.00 -10.50
N TYR A 205 16.68 -14.09 -9.79
CA TYR A 205 15.39 -14.30 -9.15
C TYR A 205 14.29 -13.54 -9.86
N ASN A 206 13.14 -14.20 -10.09
CA ASN A 206 11.90 -13.59 -10.54
C ASN A 206 10.90 -13.60 -9.37
N ILE A 207 10.51 -12.46 -8.89
CA ILE A 207 9.51 -12.31 -7.82
C ILE A 207 8.25 -11.70 -8.43
N PRO A 208 7.14 -12.43 -8.52
CA PRO A 208 5.91 -11.88 -9.04
C PRO A 208 5.32 -10.83 -8.07
N ILE A 209 4.70 -9.80 -8.64
CA ILE A 209 3.93 -8.80 -7.91
C ILE A 209 2.46 -9.16 -8.10
N LEU A 210 1.88 -9.83 -7.06
CA LEU A 210 0.49 -10.31 -7.10
C LEU A 210 -0.41 -9.35 -6.34
N TYR A 211 -1.34 -8.71 -7.04
CA TYR A 211 -2.32 -7.80 -6.45
C TYR A 211 -3.74 -8.26 -6.80
N LYS A 212 -4.59 -8.45 -5.78
CA LYS A 212 -5.97 -8.96 -5.93
C LYS A 212 -6.04 -10.24 -6.78
N SER A 213 -5.12 -11.18 -6.52
CA SER A 213 -4.95 -12.46 -7.23
C SER A 213 -4.50 -12.36 -8.69
N ASN A 214 -4.22 -11.16 -9.19
CA ASN A 214 -3.68 -10.94 -10.53
C ASN A 214 -2.21 -10.57 -10.47
N SER A 215 -1.41 -11.04 -11.44
CA SER A 215 -0.04 -10.56 -11.60
C SER A 215 -0.08 -9.19 -12.27
N ILE A 216 0.44 -8.17 -11.58
CA ILE A 216 0.55 -6.80 -12.11
C ILE A 216 1.95 -6.49 -12.59
N GLY A 217 2.91 -7.39 -12.34
CA GLY A 217 4.29 -7.23 -12.77
C GLY A 217 5.22 -8.27 -12.14
N VAL A 218 6.51 -8.14 -12.44
CA VAL A 218 7.57 -9.04 -11.95
C VAL A 218 8.80 -8.22 -11.59
N ILE A 219 9.41 -8.50 -10.42
CA ILE A 219 10.73 -8.03 -10.08
C ILE A 219 11.74 -9.08 -10.46
N ARG A 220 12.66 -8.74 -11.35
CA ARG A 220 13.79 -9.55 -11.72
C ARG A 220 15.06 -8.96 -11.13
N GLY A 221 15.76 -9.72 -10.27
CA GLY A 221 16.94 -9.20 -9.59
C GLY A 221 17.88 -10.28 -9.10
N GLY A 222 18.96 -9.87 -8.47
CA GLY A 222 20.04 -10.71 -7.99
C GLY A 222 21.26 -10.55 -8.87
N TYR A 223 21.34 -11.25 -9.99
CA TYR A 223 22.46 -11.24 -10.95
C TYR A 223 23.80 -11.55 -10.24
N VAL A 224 23.82 -12.62 -9.48
CA VAL A 224 24.94 -13.01 -8.61
C VAL A 224 25.48 -14.39 -8.99
N LEU A 225 26.77 -14.61 -8.75
CA LEU A 225 27.41 -15.91 -8.83
C LEU A 225 27.34 -16.56 -7.45
N LEU A 226 26.97 -17.84 -7.39
CA LEU A 226 26.96 -18.61 -6.13
C LEU A 226 28.25 -19.40 -6.00
N SER A 227 28.94 -19.27 -4.87
CA SER A 227 30.24 -19.90 -4.58
C SER A 227 30.24 -21.42 -4.70
N ASP A 228 29.08 -22.06 -4.56
CA ASP A 228 28.97 -23.53 -4.58
C ASP A 228 28.93 -24.13 -6.00
N LEU A 229 28.86 -23.28 -7.03
CA LEU A 229 28.93 -23.70 -8.42
C LEU A 229 30.38 -23.58 -8.88
N ASN A 230 31.16 -24.68 -8.74
CA ASN A 230 32.52 -24.84 -9.31
C ASN A 230 32.49 -24.63 -10.84
N LEU A 231 32.33 -23.41 -11.28
CA LEU A 231 32.46 -23.03 -12.66
C LEU A 231 33.88 -22.48 -12.86
N ASP A 232 34.71 -23.24 -13.56
CA ASP A 232 36.00 -22.79 -14.08
C ASP A 232 35.81 -21.62 -15.05
N THR A 233 35.49 -20.46 -14.56
CA THR A 233 35.27 -19.28 -15.39
C THR A 233 36.05 -18.09 -14.85
N GLU A 234 36.86 -17.49 -15.70
CA GLU A 234 37.52 -16.20 -15.49
C GLU A 234 36.47 -15.08 -15.38
N HIS A 235 35.77 -15.02 -14.24
CA HIS A 235 34.73 -14.02 -13.99
C HIS A 235 35.28 -12.85 -13.13
N ASN A 236 36.24 -12.14 -13.68
CA ASN A 236 37.00 -11.08 -12.98
C ASN A 236 36.16 -9.92 -12.42
N ASN A 237 34.85 -9.84 -12.71
CA ASN A 237 33.99 -8.70 -12.30
C ASN A 237 32.62 -9.13 -11.73
N LEU A 238 32.46 -10.40 -11.37
CA LEU A 238 31.26 -10.89 -10.71
C LEU A 238 31.56 -11.16 -9.23
N TYR A 239 30.70 -10.65 -8.37
CA TYR A 239 30.78 -10.97 -6.96
C TYR A 239 30.29 -12.40 -6.74
N ASP A 240 31.17 -13.23 -6.24
CA ASP A 240 30.87 -14.55 -5.72
C ASP A 240 30.29 -14.37 -4.30
N ILE A 241 29.04 -14.82 -4.13
CA ILE A 241 28.35 -14.65 -2.83
C ILE A 241 27.96 -16.00 -2.23
N PRO A 242 28.08 -16.14 -0.89
CA PRO A 242 27.60 -17.32 -0.18
C PRO A 242 26.09 -17.51 -0.37
N GLU A 243 25.62 -18.76 -0.31
CA GLU A 243 24.20 -19.09 -0.41
C GLU A 243 23.32 -18.30 0.58
N GLY A 244 23.86 -18.04 1.79
CA GLY A 244 23.15 -17.22 2.79
C GLY A 244 22.88 -15.79 2.34
N ALA A 245 23.86 -15.15 1.67
CA ALA A 245 23.70 -13.81 1.11
C ALA A 245 22.71 -13.81 -0.06
N ALA A 246 22.74 -14.84 -0.91
CA ALA A 246 21.78 -15.01 -1.99
C ALA A 246 20.33 -15.15 -1.49
N ARG A 247 20.12 -15.87 -0.39
CA ARG A 247 18.81 -15.94 0.29
C ARG A 247 18.34 -14.58 0.78
N SER A 248 19.24 -13.76 1.32
CA SER A 248 18.92 -12.40 1.76
C SER A 248 18.49 -11.50 0.59
N ILE A 249 19.17 -11.58 -0.55
CA ILE A 249 18.77 -10.87 -1.78
C ILE A 249 17.35 -11.28 -2.20
N LYS A 250 17.07 -12.58 -2.27
CA LYS A 250 15.74 -13.09 -2.63
C LYS A 250 14.66 -12.57 -1.68
N ARG A 251 14.95 -12.53 -0.38
CA ARG A 251 14.05 -12.01 0.65
C ARG A 251 13.79 -10.52 0.45
N LEU A 252 14.84 -9.73 0.20
CA LEU A 252 14.72 -8.30 -0.05
C LEU A 252 13.87 -8.01 -1.31
N LEU A 253 14.07 -8.77 -2.39
CA LEU A 253 13.23 -8.64 -3.58
C LEU A 253 11.75 -8.95 -3.28
N LYS A 254 11.48 -9.95 -2.41
CA LYS A 254 10.12 -10.23 -1.92
C LYS A 254 9.57 -9.07 -1.10
N GLN A 255 10.40 -8.43 -0.25
CA GLN A 255 9.98 -7.27 0.54
C GLN A 255 9.64 -6.07 -0.35
N ILE A 256 10.43 -5.80 -1.39
CA ILE A 256 10.10 -4.77 -2.40
C ILE A 256 8.74 -5.08 -3.05
N SER A 257 8.50 -6.33 -3.46
CA SER A 257 7.19 -6.74 -4.00
C SER A 257 6.05 -6.47 -3.02
N LYS A 258 6.23 -6.81 -1.74
CA LYS A 258 5.24 -6.58 -0.68
C LYS A 258 4.97 -5.08 -0.48
N ASN A 259 6.00 -4.24 -0.49
CA ASN A 259 5.84 -2.80 -0.35
C ASN A 259 5.09 -2.18 -1.54
N ILE A 260 5.34 -2.65 -2.75
CA ILE A 260 4.55 -2.26 -3.95
C ILE A 260 3.08 -2.63 -3.75
N ILE A 261 2.79 -3.85 -3.31
CA ILE A 261 1.42 -4.34 -3.07
C ILE A 261 0.72 -3.50 -1.98
N ASN A 262 1.42 -3.21 -0.89
CA ASN A 262 0.90 -2.39 0.20
C ASN A 262 0.54 -0.98 -0.29
N PHE A 263 1.38 -0.37 -1.11
CA PHE A 263 1.10 0.94 -1.69
C PHE A 263 -0.14 0.92 -2.60
N CYS A 264 -0.26 -0.10 -3.45
CA CYS A 264 -1.45 -0.27 -4.29
C CYS A 264 -2.72 -0.43 -3.45
N SER A 265 -2.65 -1.24 -2.38
CA SER A 265 -3.77 -1.44 -1.44
C SER A 265 -4.16 -0.15 -0.73
N PHE A 266 -3.17 0.62 -0.28
CA PHE A 266 -3.40 1.90 0.39
C PHE A 266 -4.09 2.91 -0.55
N ASN A 267 -3.66 2.97 -1.81
CA ASN A 267 -4.28 3.86 -2.80
C ASN A 267 -5.73 3.49 -3.09
N ASP A 268 -6.06 2.20 -3.16
CA ASP A 268 -7.43 1.76 -3.35
C ASP A 268 -8.32 2.15 -2.17
N ILE A 269 -7.85 1.90 -0.94
CA ILE A 269 -8.56 2.31 0.29
C ILE A 269 -8.78 3.83 0.31
N ARG A 270 -7.79 4.61 -0.09
CA ARG A 270 -7.88 6.06 -0.15
C ARG A 270 -8.92 6.53 -1.17
N LYS A 271 -8.98 5.91 -2.35
CA LYS A 271 -10.02 6.19 -3.36
C LYS A 271 -11.42 5.88 -2.82
N ASP A 272 -11.58 4.70 -2.20
CA ASP A 272 -12.84 4.27 -1.59
C ASP A 272 -13.32 5.25 -0.51
N LEU A 273 -12.41 5.71 0.35
CA LEU A 273 -12.72 6.69 1.39
C LEU A 273 -13.19 8.02 0.77
N GLN A 274 -12.50 8.52 -0.25
CA GLN A 274 -12.89 9.76 -0.93
C GLN A 274 -14.28 9.65 -1.60
N GLU A 275 -14.62 8.51 -2.18
CA GLU A 275 -15.95 8.27 -2.74
C GLU A 275 -17.03 8.22 -1.66
N LYS A 276 -16.75 7.56 -0.54
CA LYS A 276 -17.66 7.52 0.61
C LYS A 276 -17.88 8.91 1.21
N GLU A 277 -16.83 9.71 1.39
CA GLU A 277 -16.93 11.09 1.85
C GLU A 277 -17.82 11.94 0.94
N LYS A 278 -17.64 11.83 -0.38
CA LYS A 278 -18.52 12.52 -1.34
C LYS A 278 -19.97 12.07 -1.23
N THR A 279 -20.21 10.79 -1.01
CA THR A 279 -21.55 10.23 -0.86
C THR A 279 -22.21 10.72 0.44
N ILE A 280 -21.47 10.73 1.54
CA ILE A 280 -21.93 11.26 2.84
C ILE A 280 -22.29 12.74 2.71
N ALA A 281 -21.44 13.55 2.08
CA ALA A 281 -21.70 14.97 1.88
C ALA A 281 -22.98 15.22 1.06
N ARG A 282 -23.22 14.42 0.02
CA ARG A 282 -24.45 14.49 -0.80
C ARG A 282 -25.69 14.09 0.02
N THR A 283 -25.58 13.03 0.81
CA THR A 283 -26.69 12.55 1.66
C THR A 283 -27.04 13.57 2.73
N TYR A 284 -26.04 14.18 3.34
CA TYR A 284 -26.23 15.24 4.33
C TYR A 284 -26.98 16.44 3.73
N HIS A 285 -26.53 16.93 2.57
CA HIS A 285 -27.19 18.04 1.88
C HIS A 285 -28.64 17.71 1.48
N TYR A 286 -28.89 16.49 1.05
CA TYR A 286 -30.27 16.03 0.76
C TYR A 286 -31.14 15.99 2.03
N GLY A 287 -30.57 15.55 3.15
CA GLY A 287 -31.24 15.58 4.45
C GLY A 287 -31.65 16.99 4.88
N GLU A 288 -30.79 17.99 4.75
CA GLU A 288 -31.09 19.39 5.06
C GLU A 288 -32.24 19.93 4.18
N GLN A 289 -32.23 19.61 2.91
CA GLN A 289 -33.34 20.00 1.99
C GLN A 289 -34.67 19.37 2.41
N LEU A 290 -34.65 18.11 2.82
CA LEU A 290 -35.84 17.39 3.26
C LEU A 290 -36.42 17.99 4.55
N GLU A 291 -35.56 18.32 5.52
CA GLU A 291 -35.96 19.00 6.76
C GLU A 291 -36.60 20.37 6.48
N MET A 292 -36.00 21.15 5.59
CA MET A 292 -36.56 22.44 5.17
C MET A 292 -37.92 22.28 4.53
N ASN A 293 -38.08 21.32 3.60
CA ASN A 293 -39.35 21.03 2.97
C ASN A 293 -40.42 20.57 3.97
N LEU A 294 -40.03 19.72 4.92
CA LEU A 294 -40.92 19.27 5.99
C LEU A 294 -41.41 20.43 6.84
N LYS A 295 -40.51 21.34 7.21
CA LYS A 295 -40.86 22.55 7.98
C LYS A 295 -41.85 23.43 7.22
N VAL A 296 -41.62 23.68 5.92
CA VAL A 296 -42.53 24.43 5.08
C VAL A 296 -43.92 23.76 5.01
N ALA A 297 -43.98 22.44 4.86
CA ALA A 297 -45.21 21.69 4.86
C ALA A 297 -45.95 21.76 6.21
N GLN A 298 -45.23 21.69 7.35
CA GLN A 298 -45.82 21.85 8.67
C GLN A 298 -46.39 23.26 8.88
N ASP A 299 -45.68 24.31 8.46
CA ASP A 299 -46.12 25.68 8.52
C ASP A 299 -47.41 25.90 7.66
N MET A 300 -47.47 25.30 6.47
CA MET A 300 -48.68 25.32 5.66
C MET A 300 -49.87 24.66 6.34
N VAL A 301 -49.68 23.48 6.93
CA VAL A 301 -50.74 22.79 7.69
C VAL A 301 -51.22 23.64 8.87
N THR A 302 -50.31 24.27 9.59
CA THR A 302 -50.62 25.13 10.73
C THR A 302 -51.43 26.35 10.31
N ASN A 303 -51.03 27.00 9.19
CA ASN A 303 -51.74 28.13 8.63
C ASN A 303 -53.17 27.75 8.15
N LEU A 304 -53.33 26.57 7.57
CA LEU A 304 -54.65 26.06 7.19
C LEU A 304 -55.56 25.89 8.42
N ARG A 305 -55.03 25.35 9.52
CA ARG A 305 -55.80 25.18 10.79
C ARG A 305 -56.22 26.52 11.40
N ILE A 306 -55.40 27.54 11.35
CA ILE A 306 -55.72 28.90 11.84
C ILE A 306 -56.84 29.49 10.99
N ASN A 307 -56.78 29.34 9.68
CA ASN A 307 -57.84 29.81 8.77
C ASN A 307 -59.19 29.14 9.04
N HIS A 308 -59.22 27.85 9.37
CA HIS A 308 -60.42 27.14 9.76
C HIS A 308 -61.08 27.75 11.00
N HIS A 309 -60.29 28.04 12.03
CA HIS A 309 -60.80 28.62 13.27
C HIS A 309 -61.36 30.04 13.07
N PHE A 310 -60.71 30.83 12.24
CA PHE A 310 -61.17 32.13 11.85
C PHE A 310 -62.51 32.06 11.09
N LEU A 311 -62.63 31.15 10.14
CA LEU A 311 -63.86 30.95 9.35
C LEU A 311 -65.05 30.58 10.24
N PHE A 312 -64.85 29.64 11.21
CA PHE A 312 -65.90 29.24 12.13
C PHE A 312 -66.31 30.38 13.04
N ASN A 313 -65.38 31.17 13.56
CA ASN A 313 -65.67 32.29 14.42
C ASN A 313 -66.47 33.37 13.66
N THR A 314 -66.14 33.61 12.40
CA THR A 314 -66.83 34.54 11.54
C THR A 314 -68.27 34.08 11.24
N LEU A 315 -68.45 32.80 10.85
CA LEU A 315 -69.77 32.22 10.62
C LEU A 315 -70.66 32.26 11.87
N ASN A 316 -70.10 31.93 13.03
CA ASN A 316 -70.82 32.01 14.31
C ASN A 316 -71.26 33.47 14.64
N SER A 317 -70.39 34.45 14.37
CA SER A 317 -70.74 35.87 14.58
C SER A 317 -71.83 36.31 13.62
N MET A 318 -71.80 35.92 12.34
CA MET A 318 -72.85 36.18 11.38
C MET A 318 -74.18 35.53 11.75
N ALA A 319 -74.15 34.28 12.26
CA ALA A 319 -75.32 33.59 12.78
C ALA A 319 -75.98 34.36 13.98
N SER A 320 -75.13 34.84 14.89
CA SER A 320 -75.63 35.64 16.01
C SER A 320 -76.32 36.93 15.54
N ILE A 321 -75.76 37.65 14.59
CA ILE A 321 -76.33 38.86 14.02
C ILE A 321 -77.66 38.52 13.32
N ALA A 322 -77.77 37.48 12.56
CA ALA A 322 -78.96 37.02 11.88
C ALA A 322 -80.10 36.68 12.89
N LEU A 323 -79.73 36.06 13.98
CA LEU A 323 -80.67 35.74 15.07
C LEU A 323 -81.20 36.98 15.76
N ASP A 324 -80.29 37.94 16.06
CA ASP A 324 -80.64 39.19 16.73
C ASP A 324 -81.53 40.08 15.85
N ASP A 325 -81.40 40.00 14.50
CA ASP A 325 -82.23 40.68 13.49
C ASP A 325 -83.55 39.94 13.23
N GLY A 326 -83.80 38.81 13.85
CA GLY A 326 -85.02 38.03 13.64
C GLY A 326 -85.06 37.23 12.35
N SER A 327 -83.95 37.14 11.61
CA SER A 327 -83.84 36.45 10.32
C SER A 327 -83.54 34.95 10.52
N TYR A 328 -84.56 34.20 10.98
CA TYR A 328 -84.40 32.78 11.32
C TYR A 328 -83.95 31.88 10.19
N ASP A 329 -84.42 32.14 8.97
CA ASP A 329 -84.01 31.38 7.78
C ASP A 329 -82.53 31.60 7.47
N LEU A 330 -82.02 32.82 7.58
CA LEU A 330 -80.64 33.18 7.38
C LEU A 330 -79.77 32.57 8.49
N TYR A 331 -80.21 32.62 9.77
CA TYR A 331 -79.53 31.96 10.89
C TYR A 331 -79.38 30.47 10.62
N SER A 332 -80.48 29.78 10.21
CA SER A 332 -80.44 28.33 9.90
C SER A 332 -79.43 28.01 8.81
N ALA A 333 -79.46 28.77 7.71
CA ALA A 333 -78.53 28.56 6.59
C ALA A 333 -77.08 28.75 6.97
N ILE A 334 -76.75 29.77 7.77
CA ILE A 334 -75.38 29.98 8.25
C ILE A 334 -74.92 28.83 9.19
N ILE A 335 -75.77 28.32 10.04
CA ILE A 335 -75.47 27.21 10.92
C ILE A 335 -75.26 25.94 10.11
N ASP A 336 -76.09 25.65 9.15
CA ASP A 336 -75.94 24.47 8.28
C ASP A 336 -74.67 24.57 7.41
N LEU A 337 -74.35 25.74 6.89
CA LEU A 337 -73.08 26.01 6.22
C LEU A 337 -71.89 25.80 7.15
N SER A 338 -71.93 26.28 8.38
CA SER A 338 -70.88 26.07 9.38
C SER A 338 -70.68 24.61 9.71
N ARG A 339 -71.76 23.82 9.80
CA ARG A 339 -71.71 22.37 10.04
C ARG A 339 -71.09 21.66 8.84
N MET A 340 -71.43 22.03 7.64
CA MET A 340 -70.87 21.47 6.40
C MET A 340 -69.37 21.72 6.31
N PHE A 341 -68.90 22.97 6.55
CA PHE A 341 -67.48 23.27 6.58
C PHE A 341 -66.78 22.46 7.67
N ARG A 342 -67.33 22.31 8.84
CA ARG A 342 -66.76 21.51 9.93
C ARG A 342 -66.64 20.03 9.56
N TYR A 343 -67.57 19.51 8.77
CA TYR A 343 -67.52 18.15 8.28
C TYR A 343 -66.46 17.98 7.22
N THR A 344 -66.44 18.81 6.18
CA THR A 344 -65.45 18.75 5.06
C THR A 344 -64.00 18.98 5.53
N MET A 345 -63.83 19.76 6.60
CA MET A 345 -62.49 20.08 7.15
C MET A 345 -61.99 19.08 8.20
N ARG A 346 -62.71 18.01 8.47
CA ARG A 346 -62.24 16.88 9.29
C ARG A 346 -61.25 16.06 8.47
N SER A 347 -59.98 16.42 8.48
CA SER A 347 -58.92 15.77 7.69
C SER A 347 -58.44 14.41 8.23
N ASP A 348 -58.95 14.00 9.43
CA ASP A 348 -58.32 12.92 10.20
C ASP A 348 -58.99 11.54 10.00
N LEU A 349 -60.14 11.45 9.32
CA LEU A 349 -60.87 10.19 9.19
C LEU A 349 -60.90 9.67 7.74
N ARG A 350 -60.19 8.58 7.49
CA ARG A 350 -60.27 7.83 6.21
C ARG A 350 -61.63 7.14 6.03
N PHE A 351 -62.36 6.94 7.12
CA PHE A 351 -63.69 6.33 7.12
C PHE A 351 -64.61 7.19 8.00
N VAL A 352 -65.81 7.43 7.55
CA VAL A 352 -66.87 8.21 8.24
C VAL A 352 -68.07 7.28 8.48
N GLU A 353 -68.77 7.46 9.57
CA GLU A 353 -70.03 6.75 9.81
C GLU A 353 -71.09 7.19 8.81
N LEU A 354 -71.86 6.26 8.30
CA LEU A 354 -72.92 6.52 7.29
C LEU A 354 -73.94 7.54 7.77
N GLU A 355 -74.24 7.55 9.07
CA GLU A 355 -75.15 8.49 9.71
C GLU A 355 -74.63 9.94 9.57
N SER A 356 -73.35 10.16 9.73
CA SER A 356 -72.66 11.46 9.56
C SER A 356 -72.71 11.94 8.12
N GLU A 357 -72.56 11.03 7.16
CA GLU A 357 -72.65 11.32 5.75
C GLU A 357 -74.08 11.70 5.30
N ILE A 358 -75.09 10.96 5.80
CA ILE A 358 -76.50 11.30 5.58
C ILE A 358 -76.84 12.69 6.18
N LEU A 359 -76.35 12.99 7.39
CA LEU A 359 -76.56 14.30 7.98
C LEU A 359 -75.92 15.43 7.18
N TYR A 360 -74.72 15.21 6.63
CA TYR A 360 -74.06 16.17 5.74
C TYR A 360 -74.90 16.43 4.50
N ILE A 361 -75.40 15.39 3.84
CA ILE A 361 -76.27 15.52 2.66
C ILE A 361 -77.58 16.28 3.01
N LYS A 362 -78.20 16.00 4.17
CA LYS A 362 -79.40 16.75 4.61
C LYS A 362 -79.09 18.23 4.81
N ASN A 363 -78.02 18.59 5.47
CA ASN A 363 -77.62 20.00 5.68
C ASN A 363 -77.33 20.70 4.35
N TYR A 364 -76.75 19.98 3.34
CA TYR A 364 -76.53 20.50 1.98
C TYR A 364 -77.84 20.76 1.24
N LEU A 365 -78.85 19.89 1.38
CA LEU A 365 -80.13 20.04 0.74
C LEU A 365 -81.04 21.12 1.37
N ASN A 366 -80.74 21.54 2.61
CA ASN A 366 -81.49 22.58 3.33
C ASN A 366 -80.88 23.99 3.11
N LEU A 367 -79.69 24.11 2.54
CA LEU A 367 -79.10 25.34 2.09
C LEU A 367 -79.69 25.79 0.73
#